data_dadd1db3b95e9beb65016f469d6cad3c
#
_entry.id   dadd1db3b95e9beb65016f469d6cad3c
#
_cell.length_a   1.000
_cell.length_b   1.000
_cell.length_c   1.000
_cell.angle_alpha   90.00
_cell.angle_beta   90.00
_cell.angle_gamma   90.00
#
_symmetry.space_group_name_H-M   'P 1'
#
loop_
_entity.id
_entity.type
_entity.pdbx_description
1 polymer ?
#
loop_
_entity_poly.entity_id
_entity_poly.type
_entity_poly.pdbx_seq_one_letter_code
_entity_poly.pdbx_strand_id
1 'polypeptide(L)' 'MVKPTLVSNTIRAHRERAGLTQAELARTIGVTRQTLIAIEQQKYSPTLELAFQIARAFGVGLDDLFAYPTDPGGAA' A
#
# COMPACT_ATOMS: atom_id res chain seq x y z
N MET A 1 -3.77 20.67 4.17
CA MET A 1 -4.30 19.74 3.17
C MET A 1 -3.24 18.70 2.82
N VAL A 2 -3.63 17.45 2.79
CA VAL A 2 -2.70 16.38 2.48
C VAL A 2 -2.70 16.14 0.97
N LYS A 3 -1.53 16.21 0.36
CA LYS A 3 -1.41 15.90 -1.06
C LYS A 3 -1.49 14.40 -1.28
N PRO A 4 -2.12 13.94 -2.36
CA PRO A 4 -2.04 12.53 -2.70
C PRO A 4 -0.59 12.12 -2.90
N THR A 5 -0.27 10.91 -2.50
CA THR A 5 1.08 10.39 -2.68
C THR A 5 1.33 10.01 -4.13
N LEU A 6 2.59 10.12 -4.54
CA LEU A 6 3.01 9.59 -5.84
C LEU A 6 3.34 8.11 -5.77
N VAL A 7 3.41 7.56 -4.56
CA VAL A 7 3.69 6.13 -4.40
C VAL A 7 2.46 5.33 -4.83
N SER A 8 2.62 4.51 -5.84
CA SER A 8 1.58 3.59 -6.28
C SER A 8 1.71 2.27 -5.53
N ASN A 9 0.65 1.49 -5.54
CA ASN A 9 0.69 0.20 -4.87
C ASN A 9 -0.20 -0.81 -5.56
N THR A 10 0.08 -2.09 -5.30
CA THR A 10 -0.71 -3.21 -5.77
C THR A 10 -1.34 -3.96 -4.60
N ILE A 11 -1.59 -3.27 -3.51
CA ILE A 11 -2.14 -3.89 -2.29
C ILE A 11 -3.47 -4.56 -2.59
N ARG A 12 -4.35 -3.87 -3.33
CA ARG A 12 -5.66 -4.43 -3.64
C ARG A 12 -5.54 -5.73 -4.41
N ALA A 13 -4.66 -5.77 -5.41
CA ALA A 13 -4.47 -6.98 -6.21
C ALA A 13 -3.97 -8.14 -5.37
N HIS A 14 -3.01 -7.88 -4.49
CA HIS A 14 -2.50 -8.91 -3.58
C HIS A 14 -3.57 -9.36 -2.59
N ARG A 15 -4.35 -8.40 -2.07
CA ARG A 15 -5.41 -8.70 -1.13
C ARG A 15 -6.49 -9.58 -1.77
N GLU A 16 -6.91 -9.22 -2.97
CA GLU A 16 -7.93 -9.99 -3.67
C GLU A 16 -7.44 -11.39 -4.02
N ARG A 17 -6.18 -11.49 -4.42
CA ARG A 17 -5.59 -12.79 -4.72
C ARG A 17 -5.52 -13.68 -3.49
N ALA A 18 -5.29 -13.06 -2.32
CA ALA A 18 -5.25 -13.79 -1.05
C ALA A 18 -6.64 -14.06 -0.48
N GLY A 19 -7.70 -13.54 -1.11
CA GLY A 19 -9.05 -13.75 -0.63
C GLY A 19 -9.41 -12.95 0.62
N LEU A 20 -8.72 -11.83 0.85
CA LEU A 20 -8.94 -11.03 2.06
C LEU A 20 -9.83 -9.84 1.76
N THR A 21 -10.73 -9.55 2.69
CA THR A 21 -11.49 -8.30 2.63
C THR A 21 -10.61 -7.16 3.15
N GLN A 22 -11.03 -5.93 2.85
CA GLN A 22 -10.35 -4.76 3.39
C GLN A 22 -10.34 -4.78 4.91
N ALA A 23 -11.45 -5.17 5.52
CA ALA A 23 -11.54 -5.22 6.98
C ALA A 23 -10.58 -6.26 7.56
N GLU A 24 -10.44 -7.40 6.90
CA GLU A 24 -9.54 -8.45 7.36
C GLU A 24 -8.08 -8.01 7.30
N LEU A 25 -7.68 -7.41 6.17
CA LEU A 25 -6.31 -6.94 6.05
C LEU A 25 -6.03 -5.81 7.03
N ALA A 26 -6.96 -4.86 7.16
CA ALA A 26 -6.79 -3.76 8.10
C ALA A 26 -6.58 -4.26 9.51
N ARG A 27 -7.35 -5.27 9.92
CA ARG A 27 -7.18 -5.87 11.24
C ARG A 27 -5.81 -6.53 11.39
N THR A 28 -5.37 -7.22 10.36
CA THR A 28 -4.07 -7.90 10.38
C THR A 28 -2.91 -6.94 10.57
N ILE A 29 -2.98 -5.78 9.93
CA ILE A 29 -1.89 -4.81 10.00
C ILE A 29 -2.13 -3.71 11.04
N GLY A 30 -3.22 -3.81 11.81
CA GLY A 30 -3.45 -2.94 12.95
C GLY A 30 -3.89 -1.53 12.62
N VAL A 31 -4.61 -1.34 11.52
CA VAL A 31 -5.14 -0.03 11.15
C VAL A 31 -6.66 -0.14 10.94
N THR A 32 -7.31 1.02 10.82
CA THR A 32 -8.73 1.03 10.49
C THR A 32 -8.94 0.69 9.03
N ARG A 33 -10.13 0.22 8.71
CA ARG A 33 -10.49 -0.05 7.32
C ARG A 33 -10.38 1.22 6.47
N GLN A 34 -10.77 2.37 7.02
CA GLN A 34 -10.68 3.64 6.29
C GLN A 34 -9.24 3.99 5.96
N THR A 35 -8.32 3.74 6.88
CA THR A 35 -6.90 3.97 6.61
C THR A 35 -6.42 3.10 5.46
N LEU A 36 -6.79 1.82 5.47
CA LEU A 36 -6.39 0.93 4.40
C LEU A 36 -6.98 1.37 3.05
N ILE A 37 -8.25 1.77 3.04
CA ILE A 37 -8.89 2.25 1.81
C ILE A 37 -8.13 3.45 1.25
N ALA A 38 -7.75 4.39 2.12
CA ALA A 38 -7.01 5.57 1.68
C ALA A 38 -5.65 5.21 1.10
N ILE A 39 -4.98 4.22 1.68
CA ILE A 39 -3.70 3.75 1.16
C ILE A 39 -3.90 3.08 -0.21
N GLU A 40 -4.88 2.19 -0.33
CA GLU A 40 -5.14 1.51 -1.60
C GLU A 40 -5.50 2.50 -2.71
N GLN A 41 -6.14 3.62 -2.36
CA GLN A 41 -6.55 4.63 -3.32
C GLN A 41 -5.46 5.69 -3.56
N GLN A 42 -4.29 5.52 -3.00
CA GLN A 42 -3.16 6.44 -3.17
C GLN A 42 -3.46 7.86 -2.66
N LYS A 43 -4.28 7.95 -1.62
CA LYS A 43 -4.57 9.26 -1.01
C LYS A 43 -3.45 9.68 -0.07
N TYR A 44 -2.71 8.73 0.49
CA TYR A 44 -1.48 9.00 1.21
C TYR A 44 -0.67 7.71 1.28
N SER A 45 0.62 7.86 1.56
CA SER A 45 1.49 6.69 1.67
C SER A 45 1.53 6.22 3.12
N PRO A 46 1.67 4.92 3.33
CA PRO A 46 1.84 4.40 4.70
C PRO A 46 3.20 4.78 5.26
N THR A 47 3.33 4.68 6.58
CA THR A 47 4.65 4.75 7.19
C THR A 47 5.49 3.58 6.69
N LEU A 48 6.80 3.71 6.81
CA LEU A 48 7.68 2.62 6.40
C LEU A 48 7.39 1.34 7.18
N GLU A 49 7.14 1.47 8.47
CA GLU A 49 6.82 0.31 9.29
C GLU A 49 5.54 -0.37 8.82
N LEU A 50 4.51 0.42 8.52
CA LEU A 50 3.25 -0.13 8.04
C LEU A 50 3.44 -0.80 6.68
N ALA A 51 4.25 -0.19 5.82
CA ALA A 51 4.56 -0.77 4.51
C ALA A 51 5.21 -2.14 4.66
N PHE A 52 6.15 -2.29 5.58
CA PHE A 52 6.76 -3.59 5.85
C PHE A 52 5.75 -4.59 6.40
N GLN A 53 4.83 -4.14 7.26
CA GLN A 53 3.80 -5.02 7.79
C GLN A 53 2.88 -5.55 6.69
N ILE A 54 2.53 -4.69 5.74
CA ILE A 54 1.70 -5.12 4.61
C ILE A 54 2.46 -6.13 3.74
N ALA A 55 3.71 -5.84 3.45
CA ALA A 55 4.54 -6.76 2.67
C ALA A 55 4.66 -8.12 3.35
N ARG A 56 4.85 -8.10 4.66
CA ARG A 56 4.97 -9.32 5.45
C ARG A 56 3.66 -10.12 5.44
N ALA A 57 2.51 -9.42 5.48
CA ALA A 57 1.22 -10.08 5.46
C ALA A 57 1.02 -10.88 4.17
N PHE A 58 1.59 -10.43 3.08
CA PHE A 58 1.50 -11.12 1.79
C PHE A 58 2.73 -11.97 1.47
N GLY A 59 3.79 -11.89 2.28
CA GLY A 59 5.00 -12.64 2.02
C GLY A 59 5.76 -12.17 0.78
N VAL A 60 5.73 -10.86 0.52
CA VAL A 60 6.38 -10.27 -0.66
C VAL A 60 7.31 -9.15 -0.21
N GLY A 61 8.14 -8.66 -1.14
CA GLY A 61 8.99 -7.51 -0.86
C GLY A 61 8.26 -6.20 -1.05
N LEU A 62 8.85 -5.10 -0.55
CA LEU A 62 8.26 -3.79 -0.70
C LEU A 62 8.10 -3.41 -2.16
N ASP A 63 9.06 -3.77 -2.99
CA ASP A 63 9.03 -3.44 -4.41
C ASP A 63 8.00 -4.23 -5.20
N ASP A 64 7.45 -5.29 -4.61
CA ASP A 64 6.31 -5.99 -5.20
C ASP A 64 5.00 -5.27 -4.93
N LEU A 65 4.96 -4.47 -3.88
CA LEU A 65 3.73 -3.79 -3.44
C LEU A 65 3.71 -2.32 -3.81
N PHE A 66 4.85 -1.65 -3.74
CA PHE A 66 4.92 -0.20 -3.90
C PHE A 66 5.86 0.17 -5.01
N ALA A 67 5.53 1.24 -5.71
CA ALA A 67 6.38 1.77 -6.76
C ALA A 67 6.30 3.29 -6.73
N TYR A 68 7.35 3.91 -7.20
CA TYR A 68 7.39 5.35 -7.35
C TYR A 68 7.53 5.65 -8.83
N PRO A 69 6.80 6.63 -9.36
CA PRO A 69 6.87 6.86 -10.80
C PRO A 69 8.27 7.25 -11.22
N THR A 70 8.69 6.70 -12.33
CA THR A 70 9.95 7.10 -12.95
C THR A 70 9.64 8.27 -13.86
N ASP A 71 10.28 9.39 -13.62
CA ASP A 71 10.14 10.56 -14.48
C ASP A 71 11.10 10.36 -15.65
N PRO A 72 10.59 10.09 -16.85
CA PRO A 72 11.47 9.78 -17.97
C PRO A 72 12.42 10.91 -18.33
N GLY A 73 12.07 12.14 -18.01
CA GLY A 73 12.92 13.26 -18.32
C GLY A 73 13.77 13.73 -17.18
N GLY A 74 13.46 13.35 -15.98
CA GLY A 74 14.06 13.94 -14.81
C GLY A 74 14.53 12.99 -13.76
N ALA A 75 14.47 11.71 -14.04
CA ALA A 75 14.93 10.74 -13.06
C ALA A 75 16.38 11.00 -12.74
N ALA A 76 16.64 11.23 -11.51
CA ALA A 76 18.00 11.48 -11.06
C ALA A 76 18.81 10.22 -11.19
#